data_e7b35c346120fc2ea41be2fa1f7c89ba
#
_entry.id   e7b35c346120fc2ea41be2fa1f7c89ba
#
_cell.length_a   1.000
_cell.length_b   1.000
_cell.length_c   1.000
_cell.angle_alpha   90.00
_cell.angle_beta   90.00
_cell.angle_gamma   90.00
#
_symmetry.space_group_name_H-M   'P 1'
#
loop_
_entity.id
_entity.type
_entity.pdbx_description
1 polymer ?
#
loop_
_entity_poly.entity_id
_entity_poly.type
_entity_poly.pdbx_seq_one_letter_code
_entity_poly.pdbx_strand_id
1 'polypeptide(L)'
;MLFKFIKFIKSLFKRKSPPKIFNEYIVIAHDDIDGTVSAALIKRKYKDIHFIPSVPREVIFDLGKLNIRNKKIFISDLSPNDDLLKELDKNLSKLVKNNNEIIWIDHHTWSKEAIDIASKYSKLFVERTKSSAELVAKVLELNDEISLKLVEIANDADTASYSLEDTININRALRYKARINYIIDLLSEGKIRDEKILKWAKKEAKNEEKIKEIISNLQVFYTKSGQRYTIIDIRKVKLPGSLVAKYASIEKNLDFTVVIYPRLNVSFYAGMNKNINLLPVAKKYNGGGHPFACGCLPKLSLKSKLLTKIFKGYIPKEIKEVINTVNELI
;
A
#
# COMPACT_ATOMS: atom_id res chain seq x y z
N MET A 1 27.58 -35.63 -11.38
CA MET A 1 26.78 -34.97 -10.35
C MET A 1 27.02 -33.45 -10.28
N LEU A 2 28.27 -32.99 -10.29
CA LEU A 2 28.68 -31.57 -10.23
C LEU A 2 28.09 -30.70 -11.37
N PHE A 3 28.06 -31.22 -12.60
CA PHE A 3 27.53 -30.50 -13.78
C PHE A 3 26.01 -30.23 -13.71
N LYS A 4 25.23 -31.14 -13.11
CA LYS A 4 23.79 -30.93 -12.88
C LYS A 4 23.55 -29.89 -11.78
N PHE A 5 24.40 -29.87 -10.76
CA PHE A 5 24.34 -28.90 -9.66
C PHE A 5 24.69 -27.49 -10.14
N ILE A 6 25.72 -27.33 -10.96
CA ILE A 6 26.11 -26.05 -11.58
C ILE A 6 25.01 -25.55 -12.52
N LYS A 7 24.37 -26.42 -13.29
CA LYS A 7 23.23 -26.08 -14.14
C LYS A 7 22.00 -25.64 -13.34
N PHE A 8 21.75 -26.30 -12.20
CA PHE A 8 20.69 -25.92 -11.26
C PHE A 8 20.96 -24.56 -10.60
N ILE A 9 22.19 -24.32 -10.12
CA ILE A 9 22.59 -23.00 -9.59
C ILE A 9 22.48 -21.92 -10.67
N LYS A 10 22.97 -22.17 -11.90
CA LYS A 10 22.80 -21.22 -13.02
C LYS A 10 21.33 -20.99 -13.40
N SER A 11 20.42 -21.95 -13.17
CA SER A 11 18.99 -21.75 -13.40
C SER A 11 18.33 -20.90 -12.31
N LEU A 12 18.82 -20.94 -11.06
CA LEU A 12 18.38 -20.09 -9.96
C LEU A 12 18.80 -18.62 -10.14
N PHE A 13 19.92 -18.41 -10.85
CA PHE A 13 20.43 -17.05 -11.16
C PHE A 13 20.13 -16.59 -12.60
N LYS A 14 19.39 -17.36 -13.41
CA LYS A 14 18.83 -16.83 -14.64
C LYS A 14 17.83 -15.72 -14.27
N ARG A 15 18.31 -14.48 -14.26
CA ARG A 15 17.42 -13.31 -14.30
C ARG A 15 16.53 -13.53 -15.52
N LYS A 16 15.25 -13.81 -15.30
CA LYS A 16 14.26 -13.71 -16.36
C LYS A 16 14.40 -12.31 -16.93
N SER A 17 14.65 -12.20 -18.21
CA SER A 17 14.58 -10.89 -18.87
C SER A 17 13.23 -10.28 -18.49
N PRO A 18 13.19 -9.00 -18.11
CA PRO A 18 11.93 -8.36 -17.79
C PRO A 18 10.97 -8.54 -18.99
N PRO A 19 9.68 -8.76 -18.74
CA PRO A 19 8.70 -8.93 -19.81
C PRO A 19 8.76 -7.71 -20.73
N LYS A 20 8.71 -7.95 -22.05
CA LYS A 20 8.63 -6.87 -23.02
C LYS A 20 7.29 -6.18 -22.86
N ILE A 21 7.28 -4.89 -22.51
CA ILE A 21 6.09 -4.07 -22.38
C ILE A 21 5.83 -3.41 -23.74
N PHE A 22 4.73 -3.78 -24.37
CA PHE A 22 4.31 -3.25 -25.68
C PHE A 22 3.40 -2.02 -25.53
N ASN A 23 2.63 -1.93 -24.44
CA ASN A 23 1.70 -0.84 -24.19
C ASN A 23 2.43 0.52 -24.20
N GLU A 24 1.76 1.55 -24.70
CA GLU A 24 2.26 2.93 -24.73
C GLU A 24 2.27 3.54 -23.34
N TYR A 25 1.26 3.22 -22.54
CA TYR A 25 1.02 3.76 -21.21
C TYR A 25 1.35 2.72 -20.14
N ILE A 26 2.14 3.12 -19.16
CA ILE A 26 2.52 2.30 -18.03
C ILE A 26 1.99 2.97 -16.77
N VAL A 27 1.35 2.19 -15.92
CA VAL A 27 0.84 2.67 -14.64
C VAL A 27 1.50 1.87 -13.53
N ILE A 28 2.20 2.56 -12.63
CA ILE A 28 2.79 2.00 -11.42
C ILE A 28 2.01 2.60 -10.27
N ALA A 29 1.27 1.78 -9.54
CA ALA A 29 0.50 2.28 -8.40
C ALA A 29 0.46 1.27 -7.25
N HIS A 30 0.00 1.73 -6.09
CA HIS A 30 -0.18 0.88 -4.93
C HIS A 30 -1.16 -0.27 -5.23
N ASP A 31 -1.01 -1.40 -4.55
CA ASP A 31 -1.81 -2.60 -4.78
C ASP A 31 -3.06 -2.70 -3.90
N ASP A 32 -3.51 -1.56 -3.37
CA ASP A 32 -4.76 -1.43 -2.62
C ASP A 32 -5.90 -0.82 -3.45
N ILE A 33 -6.96 -0.34 -2.81
CA ILE A 33 -8.12 0.24 -3.51
C ILE A 33 -7.75 1.55 -4.17
N ASP A 34 -7.04 2.45 -3.48
CA ASP A 34 -6.73 3.77 -4.01
C ASP A 34 -5.84 3.67 -5.26
N GLY A 35 -4.74 2.91 -5.19
CA GLY A 35 -3.89 2.67 -6.35
C GLY A 35 -4.60 1.90 -7.47
N THR A 36 -5.50 0.95 -7.14
CA THR A 36 -6.31 0.22 -8.14
C THR A 36 -7.30 1.15 -8.85
N VAL A 37 -7.97 2.01 -8.12
CA VAL A 37 -8.92 3.00 -8.68
C VAL A 37 -8.17 4.06 -9.49
N SER A 38 -7.03 4.55 -8.99
CA SER A 38 -6.13 5.44 -9.74
C SER A 38 -5.78 4.85 -11.11
N ALA A 39 -5.38 3.57 -11.14
CA ALA A 39 -5.08 2.88 -12.40
C ALA A 39 -6.32 2.72 -13.30
N ALA A 40 -7.50 2.46 -12.73
CA ALA A 40 -8.75 2.38 -13.49
C ALA A 40 -9.13 3.74 -14.12
N LEU A 41 -8.97 4.84 -13.40
CA LEU A 41 -9.18 6.20 -13.90
C LEU A 41 -8.20 6.54 -15.04
N ILE A 42 -6.93 6.22 -14.88
CA ILE A 42 -5.92 6.39 -15.95
C ILE A 42 -6.30 5.54 -17.17
N LYS A 43 -6.75 4.30 -16.97
CA LYS A 43 -7.21 3.44 -18.06
C LYS A 43 -8.46 3.98 -18.76
N ARG A 44 -9.36 4.64 -18.07
CA ARG A 44 -10.52 5.32 -18.68
C ARG A 44 -10.08 6.37 -19.72
N LYS A 45 -9.02 7.14 -19.41
CA LYS A 45 -8.47 8.17 -20.29
C LYS A 45 -7.65 7.59 -21.44
N TYR A 46 -6.77 6.62 -21.14
CA TYR A 46 -5.71 6.16 -22.06
C TYR A 46 -5.93 4.77 -22.65
N LYS A 47 -6.98 4.06 -22.23
CA LYS A 47 -7.44 2.75 -22.72
C LYS A 47 -6.45 1.61 -22.52
N ASP A 48 -5.35 1.56 -23.27
CA ASP A 48 -4.38 0.46 -23.25
C ASP A 48 -3.21 0.76 -22.30
N ILE A 49 -3.32 0.31 -21.06
CA ILE A 49 -2.29 0.48 -20.03
C ILE A 49 -1.63 -0.85 -19.66
N HIS A 50 -0.36 -0.79 -19.28
CA HIS A 50 0.32 -1.88 -18.57
C HIS A 50 0.45 -1.51 -17.09
N PHE A 51 -0.25 -2.23 -16.23
CA PHE A 51 -0.25 -1.98 -14.79
C PHE A 51 0.84 -2.77 -14.09
N ILE A 52 1.59 -2.10 -13.23
CA ILE A 52 2.64 -2.66 -12.37
C ILE A 52 2.27 -2.33 -10.92
N PRO A 53 1.81 -3.32 -10.13
CA PRO A 53 1.58 -3.10 -8.72
C PRO A 53 2.91 -2.86 -7.99
N SER A 54 2.95 -1.89 -7.11
CA SER A 54 4.13 -1.58 -6.31
C SER A 54 3.74 -1.18 -4.88
N VAL A 55 4.71 -0.97 -4.04
CA VAL A 55 4.54 -0.43 -2.69
C VAL A 55 5.60 0.65 -2.45
N PRO A 56 5.40 1.59 -1.49
CA PRO A 56 6.31 2.72 -1.30
C PRO A 56 7.80 2.34 -1.17
N ARG A 57 8.11 1.18 -0.57
CA ARG A 57 9.49 0.70 -0.44
C ARG A 57 10.09 0.10 -1.71
N GLU A 58 9.26 -0.31 -2.65
CA GLU A 58 9.68 -1.03 -3.86
C GLU A 58 9.63 -0.16 -5.11
N VAL A 59 8.84 0.93 -5.11
CA VAL A 59 8.63 1.77 -6.30
C VAL A 59 9.95 2.24 -6.93
N ILE A 60 10.91 2.67 -6.14
CA ILE A 60 12.21 3.16 -6.64
C ILE A 60 12.98 2.03 -7.34
N PHE A 61 12.97 0.82 -6.78
CA PHE A 61 13.59 -0.35 -7.38
C PHE A 61 12.83 -0.84 -8.61
N ASP A 62 11.50 -0.73 -8.62
CA ASP A 62 10.68 -1.09 -9.77
C ASP A 62 10.93 -0.15 -10.94
N LEU A 63 11.05 1.16 -10.71
CA LEU A 63 11.51 2.13 -11.71
C LEU A 63 12.89 1.76 -12.28
N GLY A 64 13.83 1.35 -11.43
CA GLY A 64 15.18 0.92 -11.84
C GLY A 64 15.21 -0.32 -12.75
N LYS A 65 14.24 -1.24 -12.58
CA LYS A 65 14.09 -2.45 -13.38
C LYS A 65 13.49 -2.19 -14.76
N LEU A 66 12.83 -1.03 -14.97
CA LEU A 66 12.23 -0.71 -16.26
C LEU A 66 13.30 -0.49 -17.34
N ASN A 67 13.17 -1.26 -18.41
CA ASN A 67 13.98 -1.10 -19.63
C ASN A 67 13.06 -0.82 -20.82
N ILE A 68 12.55 0.42 -20.87
CA ILE A 68 11.55 0.89 -21.80
C ILE A 68 11.96 2.22 -22.43
N ARG A 69 11.39 2.53 -23.59
CA ARG A 69 11.65 3.77 -24.34
C ARG A 69 10.36 4.29 -24.97
N ASN A 70 10.28 5.61 -25.12
CA ASN A 70 9.15 6.29 -25.77
C ASN A 70 7.80 5.92 -25.16
N LYS A 71 7.74 5.85 -23.81
CA LYS A 71 6.54 5.50 -23.06
C LYS A 71 6.09 6.66 -22.18
N LYS A 72 4.81 6.69 -21.88
CA LYS A 72 4.25 7.56 -20.86
C LYS A 72 4.03 6.73 -19.58
N ILE A 73 4.67 7.12 -18.50
CA ILE A 73 4.67 6.42 -17.21
C ILE A 73 3.88 7.24 -16.22
N PHE A 74 2.80 6.69 -15.70
CA PHE A 74 2.04 7.21 -14.58
C PHE A 74 2.49 6.51 -13.30
N ILE A 75 2.80 7.28 -12.28
CA ILE A 75 3.06 6.77 -10.93
C ILE A 75 1.99 7.38 -10.03
N SER A 76 1.25 6.56 -9.29
CA SER A 76 0.18 7.06 -8.44
C SER A 76 0.14 6.34 -7.10
N ASP A 77 -0.25 7.07 -6.04
CA ASP A 77 -0.43 6.54 -4.70
C ASP A 77 0.83 5.87 -4.13
N LEU A 78 1.99 6.46 -4.41
CA LEU A 78 3.29 5.96 -4.01
C LEU A 78 4.23 7.13 -3.72
N SER A 79 4.61 7.32 -2.47
CA SER A 79 5.67 8.26 -2.09
C SER A 79 7.05 7.59 -2.11
N PRO A 80 8.12 8.28 -2.53
CA PRO A 80 9.48 7.74 -2.43
C PRO A 80 9.97 7.73 -0.98
N ASN A 81 10.85 6.78 -0.66
CA ASN A 81 11.53 6.77 0.63
C ASN A 81 12.74 7.70 0.65
N ASP A 82 12.88 8.49 1.69
CA ASP A 82 13.96 9.46 1.85
C ASP A 82 15.35 8.82 1.94
N ASP A 83 15.47 7.58 2.37
CA ASP A 83 16.73 6.82 2.41
C ASP A 83 17.19 6.31 1.03
N LEU A 84 16.38 6.49 -0.03
CA LEU A 84 16.64 6.02 -1.39
C LEU A 84 16.67 7.15 -2.45
N LEU A 85 16.83 8.40 -2.03
CA LEU A 85 16.76 9.56 -2.94
C LEU A 85 17.84 9.56 -4.03
N LYS A 86 19.04 9.03 -3.75
CA LYS A 86 20.10 8.86 -4.76
C LYS A 86 19.70 7.87 -5.85
N GLU A 87 19.09 6.77 -5.46
CA GLU A 87 18.55 5.77 -6.39
C GLU A 87 17.36 6.32 -7.17
N LEU A 88 16.53 7.14 -6.55
CA LEU A 88 15.42 7.84 -7.20
C LEU A 88 15.93 8.73 -8.33
N ASP A 89 16.86 9.63 -8.04
CA ASP A 89 17.47 10.54 -9.02
C ASP A 89 18.05 9.77 -10.22
N LYS A 90 18.86 8.74 -9.93
CA LYS A 90 19.47 7.88 -10.94
C LYS A 90 18.42 7.18 -11.84
N ASN A 91 17.37 6.62 -11.24
CA ASN A 91 16.38 5.83 -11.96
C ASN A 91 15.48 6.71 -12.83
N LEU A 92 15.03 7.86 -12.30
CA LEU A 92 14.24 8.82 -13.06
C LEU A 92 15.05 9.43 -14.23
N SER A 93 16.32 9.83 -13.97
CA SER A 93 17.22 10.32 -15.03
C SER A 93 17.38 9.30 -16.15
N LYS A 94 17.57 8.01 -15.83
CA LYS A 94 17.66 6.92 -16.81
C LYS A 94 16.39 6.80 -17.66
N LEU A 95 15.23 6.90 -17.03
CA LEU A 95 13.95 6.79 -17.76
C LEU A 95 13.72 7.95 -18.69
N VAL A 96 14.01 9.18 -18.27
CA VAL A 96 13.89 10.38 -19.12
C VAL A 96 14.91 10.36 -20.28
N LYS A 97 16.14 9.93 -20.04
CA LYS A 97 17.15 9.75 -21.11
C LYS A 97 16.74 8.73 -22.17
N ASN A 98 15.85 7.81 -21.84
CA ASN A 98 15.22 6.87 -22.76
C ASN A 98 13.96 7.43 -23.44
N ASN A 99 13.77 8.76 -23.41
CA ASN A 99 12.63 9.46 -24.01
C ASN A 99 11.27 9.01 -23.46
N ASN A 100 11.19 8.68 -22.16
CA ASN A 100 9.93 8.45 -21.47
C ASN A 100 9.43 9.74 -20.83
N GLU A 101 8.11 9.96 -20.86
CA GLU A 101 7.42 10.99 -20.10
C GLU A 101 6.96 10.39 -18.77
N ILE A 102 7.21 11.07 -17.65
CA ILE A 102 6.80 10.63 -16.32
C ILE A 102 5.78 11.61 -15.76
N ILE A 103 4.66 11.09 -15.28
CA ILE A 103 3.62 11.83 -14.57
C ILE A 103 3.45 11.16 -13.21
N TRP A 104 3.76 11.89 -12.14
CA TRP A 104 3.66 11.37 -10.78
C TRP A 104 2.58 12.11 -10.00
N ILE A 105 1.59 11.37 -9.51
CA ILE A 105 0.40 11.91 -8.85
C ILE A 105 0.27 11.21 -7.50
N ASP A 106 0.44 11.95 -6.40
CA ASP A 106 0.40 11.37 -5.06
C ASP A 106 -0.18 12.34 -4.03
N HIS A 107 -0.87 11.82 -3.04
CA HIS A 107 -1.49 12.61 -1.97
C HIS A 107 -0.78 12.49 -0.62
N HIS A 108 0.28 11.72 -0.56
CA HIS A 108 1.10 11.56 0.63
C HIS A 108 1.98 12.79 0.93
N THR A 109 2.50 12.84 2.14
CA THR A 109 3.47 13.87 2.53
C THR A 109 4.87 13.46 2.11
N TRP A 110 5.48 14.25 1.23
CA TRP A 110 6.85 14.07 0.77
C TRP A 110 7.82 15.01 1.49
N SER A 111 9.09 14.61 1.56
CA SER A 111 10.14 15.54 1.92
C SER A 111 10.38 16.56 0.80
N LYS A 112 10.88 17.75 1.15
CA LYS A 112 11.26 18.76 0.16
C LYS A 112 12.30 18.21 -0.82
N GLU A 113 13.26 17.44 -0.34
CA GLU A 113 14.33 16.85 -1.16
C GLU A 113 13.76 15.85 -2.18
N ALA A 114 12.80 15.03 -1.79
CA ALA A 114 12.11 14.11 -2.71
C ALA A 114 11.34 14.87 -3.80
N ILE A 115 10.64 15.95 -3.44
CA ILE A 115 9.94 16.83 -4.38
C ILE A 115 10.93 17.47 -5.36
N ASP A 116 12.03 18.03 -4.86
CA ASP A 116 13.05 18.69 -5.67
C ASP A 116 13.68 17.73 -6.69
N ILE A 117 13.90 16.46 -6.32
CA ILE A 117 14.42 15.44 -7.23
C ILE A 117 13.38 15.04 -8.26
N ALA A 118 12.17 14.65 -7.83
CA ALA A 118 11.14 14.14 -8.74
C ALA A 118 10.69 15.20 -9.76
N SER A 119 10.60 16.47 -9.36
CA SER A 119 10.21 17.58 -10.23
C SER A 119 11.17 17.83 -11.40
N LYS A 120 12.44 17.41 -11.28
CA LYS A 120 13.43 17.53 -12.38
C LYS A 120 13.09 16.61 -13.55
N TYR A 121 12.39 15.51 -13.32
CA TYR A 121 12.21 14.41 -14.26
C TYR A 121 10.76 14.09 -14.57
N SER A 122 9.81 14.63 -13.82
CA SER A 122 8.39 14.31 -13.99
C SER A 122 7.50 15.53 -13.90
N LYS A 123 6.32 15.42 -14.53
CA LYS A 123 5.20 16.27 -14.18
C LYS A 123 4.68 15.78 -12.83
N LEU A 124 5.07 16.47 -11.76
CA LEU A 124 4.81 16.08 -10.38
C LEU A 124 3.58 16.81 -9.86
N PHE A 125 2.62 16.04 -9.35
CA PHE A 125 1.42 16.52 -8.66
C PHE A 125 1.40 15.88 -7.27
N VAL A 126 1.74 16.66 -6.26
CA VAL A 126 1.67 16.25 -4.85
C VAL A 126 0.78 17.24 -4.13
N GLU A 127 -0.44 16.81 -3.84
CA GLU A 127 -1.46 17.65 -3.21
C GLU A 127 -2.25 16.83 -2.20
N ARG A 128 -2.58 17.42 -1.07
CA ARG A 128 -3.32 16.75 0.00
C ARG A 128 -4.80 16.64 -0.36
N THR A 129 -5.19 15.49 -0.86
CA THR A 129 -6.57 15.07 -1.14
C THR A 129 -6.97 13.91 -0.24
N LYS A 130 -8.22 13.45 -0.31
CA LYS A 130 -8.67 12.28 0.46
C LYS A 130 -8.07 10.98 -0.03
N SER A 131 -7.74 10.89 -1.35
CA SER A 131 -7.10 9.75 -1.99
C SER A 131 -6.27 10.22 -3.19
N SER A 132 -5.32 9.43 -3.63
CA SER A 132 -4.59 9.66 -4.89
C SER A 132 -5.52 9.58 -6.11
N ALA A 133 -6.54 8.73 -6.06
CA ALA A 133 -7.55 8.63 -7.12
C ALA A 133 -8.33 9.95 -7.31
N GLU A 134 -8.64 10.68 -6.23
CA GLU A 134 -9.23 12.02 -6.32
C GLU A 134 -8.32 12.99 -7.07
N LEU A 135 -7.02 12.96 -6.76
CA LEU A 135 -6.04 13.80 -7.44
C LEU A 135 -5.83 13.38 -8.90
N VAL A 136 -5.83 12.07 -9.19
CA VAL A 136 -5.78 11.54 -10.57
C VAL A 136 -6.97 12.02 -11.38
N ALA A 137 -8.19 11.95 -10.84
CA ALA A 137 -9.38 12.43 -11.52
C ALA A 137 -9.29 13.93 -11.82
N LYS A 138 -8.83 14.73 -10.86
CA LYS A 138 -8.60 16.18 -11.00
C LYS A 138 -7.57 16.49 -12.09
N VAL A 139 -6.40 15.85 -12.05
CA VAL A 139 -5.29 16.09 -13.01
C VAL A 139 -5.66 15.64 -14.43
N LEU A 140 -6.46 14.59 -14.57
CA LEU A 140 -6.91 14.07 -15.86
C LEU A 140 -8.25 14.65 -16.32
N GLU A 141 -8.85 15.57 -15.54
CA GLU A 141 -10.14 16.21 -15.84
C GLU A 141 -11.29 15.20 -16.05
N LEU A 142 -11.31 14.16 -15.22
CA LEU A 142 -12.34 13.11 -15.24
C LEU A 142 -13.47 13.47 -14.27
N ASN A 143 -14.55 14.00 -14.81
CA ASN A 143 -15.70 14.49 -14.03
C ASN A 143 -17.03 13.80 -14.40
N ASP A 144 -16.98 12.73 -15.18
CA ASP A 144 -18.15 11.91 -15.49
C ASP A 144 -18.61 11.08 -14.27
N GLU A 145 -19.87 10.66 -14.29
CA GLU A 145 -20.53 9.95 -13.18
C GLU A 145 -19.73 8.71 -12.71
N ILE A 146 -19.20 7.92 -13.65
CA ILE A 146 -18.42 6.72 -13.33
C ILE A 146 -17.13 7.12 -12.61
N SER A 147 -16.40 8.11 -13.12
CA SER A 147 -15.15 8.58 -12.53
C SER A 147 -15.38 9.13 -11.12
N LEU A 148 -16.43 9.92 -10.92
CA LEU A 148 -16.79 10.44 -9.60
C LEU A 148 -17.15 9.33 -8.62
N LYS A 149 -17.88 8.30 -9.07
CA LYS A 149 -18.20 7.14 -8.24
C LYS A 149 -16.96 6.33 -7.85
N LEU A 150 -16.00 6.18 -8.75
CA LEU A 150 -14.72 5.54 -8.46
C LEU A 150 -13.92 6.34 -7.43
N VAL A 151 -13.87 7.67 -7.55
CA VAL A 151 -13.24 8.56 -6.55
C VAL A 151 -13.90 8.43 -5.18
N GLU A 152 -15.23 8.37 -5.12
CA GLU A 152 -15.96 8.16 -3.87
C GLU A 152 -15.54 6.85 -3.16
N ILE A 153 -15.39 5.77 -3.92
CA ILE A 153 -14.93 4.46 -3.42
C ILE A 153 -13.50 4.54 -2.89
N ALA A 154 -12.59 5.20 -3.62
CA ALA A 154 -11.20 5.37 -3.18
C ALA A 154 -11.12 6.23 -1.90
N ASN A 155 -11.85 7.35 -1.87
CA ASN A 155 -11.92 8.22 -0.70
C ASN A 155 -12.46 7.50 0.54
N ASP A 156 -13.50 6.67 0.38
CA ASP A 156 -14.08 5.87 1.47
C ASP A 156 -13.08 4.84 2.01
N ALA A 157 -12.26 4.25 1.13
CA ALA A 157 -11.23 3.30 1.53
C ALA A 157 -10.06 3.98 2.24
N ASP A 158 -9.50 5.04 1.64
CA ASP A 158 -8.27 5.66 2.10
C ASP A 158 -8.46 6.46 3.40
N THR A 159 -9.64 7.06 3.59
CA THR A 159 -10.03 7.63 4.88
C THR A 159 -10.39 6.59 5.94
N ALA A 160 -10.26 5.29 5.63
CA ALA A 160 -10.64 4.16 6.48
C ALA A 160 -12.11 4.21 6.94
N SER A 161 -12.98 4.86 6.19
CA SER A 161 -14.42 4.97 6.50
C SER A 161 -15.15 3.64 6.25
N TYR A 162 -14.88 2.99 5.12
CA TYR A 162 -15.53 1.73 4.71
C TYR A 162 -17.05 1.75 4.91
N SER A 163 -17.66 2.90 4.59
CA SER A 163 -19.11 3.13 4.74
C SER A 163 -19.91 2.60 3.55
N LEU A 164 -19.25 2.48 2.39
CA LEU A 164 -19.87 2.03 1.15
C LEU A 164 -19.70 0.51 1.00
N GLU A 165 -20.79 -0.17 0.65
CA GLU A 165 -20.77 -1.60 0.35
C GLU A 165 -19.85 -1.93 -0.83
N ASP A 166 -19.81 -1.05 -1.84
CA ASP A 166 -18.95 -1.20 -3.02
C ASP A 166 -17.47 -1.19 -2.64
N THR A 167 -17.05 -0.28 -1.76
CA THR A 167 -15.68 -0.24 -1.21
C THR A 167 -15.32 -1.54 -0.50
N ILE A 168 -16.21 -2.03 0.36
CA ILE A 168 -16.01 -3.27 1.11
C ILE A 168 -15.87 -4.46 0.16
N ASN A 169 -16.74 -4.54 -0.86
CA ASN A 169 -16.74 -5.64 -1.82
C ASN A 169 -15.49 -5.65 -2.71
N ILE A 170 -15.05 -4.48 -3.19
CA ILE A 170 -13.83 -4.35 -3.99
C ILE A 170 -12.60 -4.72 -3.14
N ASN A 171 -12.50 -4.21 -1.91
CA ASN A 171 -11.41 -4.55 -0.98
C ASN A 171 -11.33 -6.06 -0.74
N ARG A 172 -12.47 -6.71 -0.46
CA ARG A 172 -12.55 -8.15 -0.32
C ARG A 172 -12.11 -8.89 -1.58
N ALA A 173 -12.54 -8.43 -2.76
CA ALA A 173 -12.21 -9.06 -4.03
C ALA A 173 -10.71 -8.97 -4.34
N LEU A 174 -10.07 -7.81 -4.11
CA LEU A 174 -8.63 -7.60 -4.27
C LEU A 174 -7.83 -8.58 -3.41
N ARG A 175 -8.22 -8.76 -2.16
CA ARG A 175 -7.55 -9.70 -1.25
C ARG A 175 -7.72 -11.16 -1.63
N TYR A 176 -8.91 -11.53 -2.06
CA TYR A 176 -9.24 -12.95 -2.30
C TYR A 176 -8.36 -13.59 -3.38
N LYS A 177 -8.08 -12.90 -4.48
CA LYS A 177 -7.40 -13.50 -5.64
C LYS A 177 -6.24 -12.70 -6.20
N ALA A 178 -5.97 -11.52 -5.69
CA ALA A 178 -4.93 -10.61 -6.22
C ALA A 178 -4.98 -10.44 -7.75
N ARG A 179 -6.17 -10.45 -8.35
CA ARG A 179 -6.39 -10.27 -9.79
C ARG A 179 -6.64 -8.80 -10.10
N ILE A 180 -5.70 -7.99 -9.68
CA ILE A 180 -5.80 -6.53 -9.73
C ILE A 180 -6.11 -6.04 -11.14
N ASN A 181 -5.42 -6.52 -12.18
CA ASN A 181 -5.65 -6.12 -13.57
C ASN A 181 -7.10 -6.34 -14.01
N TYR A 182 -7.70 -7.49 -13.62
CA TYR A 182 -9.09 -7.77 -13.96
C TYR A 182 -10.06 -6.79 -13.25
N ILE A 183 -9.76 -6.41 -12.02
CA ILE A 183 -10.56 -5.43 -11.28
C ILE A 183 -10.40 -4.04 -11.91
N ILE A 184 -9.17 -3.63 -12.27
CA ILE A 184 -8.92 -2.39 -13.01
C ILE A 184 -9.72 -2.34 -14.31
N ASP A 185 -9.76 -3.44 -15.06
CA ASP A 185 -10.53 -3.53 -16.30
C ASP A 185 -12.02 -3.26 -16.06
N LEU A 186 -12.62 -3.97 -15.09
CA LEU A 186 -14.03 -3.79 -14.74
C LEU A 186 -14.34 -2.37 -14.24
N LEU A 187 -13.52 -1.85 -13.32
CA LEU A 187 -13.73 -0.50 -12.78
C LEU A 187 -13.58 0.57 -13.87
N SER A 188 -12.64 0.40 -14.79
CA SER A 188 -12.47 1.33 -15.91
C SER A 188 -13.68 1.39 -16.85
N GLU A 189 -14.49 0.32 -16.90
CA GLU A 189 -15.74 0.23 -17.64
C GLU A 189 -16.97 0.63 -16.80
N GLY A 190 -16.81 1.01 -15.53
CA GLY A 190 -17.90 1.32 -14.61
C GLY A 190 -18.61 0.10 -14.04
N LYS A 191 -18.06 -1.10 -14.22
CA LYS A 191 -18.64 -2.36 -13.72
C LYS A 191 -18.25 -2.61 -12.26
N ILE A 192 -18.69 -1.74 -11.36
CA ILE A 192 -18.35 -1.76 -9.93
C ILE A 192 -18.92 -3.01 -9.23
N ARG A 193 -20.15 -3.41 -9.60
CA ARG A 193 -20.89 -4.55 -9.02
C ARG A 193 -20.88 -5.78 -9.92
N ASP A 194 -19.75 -6.09 -10.54
CA ASP A 194 -19.59 -7.29 -11.36
C ASP A 194 -19.77 -8.57 -10.52
N GLU A 195 -20.40 -9.59 -11.09
CA GLU A 195 -20.68 -10.87 -10.40
C GLU A 195 -19.43 -11.54 -9.83
N LYS A 196 -18.27 -11.42 -10.50
CA LYS A 196 -17.03 -12.01 -10.00
C LYS A 196 -16.47 -11.23 -8.83
N ILE A 197 -16.57 -9.90 -8.83
CA ILE A 197 -16.21 -9.05 -7.68
C ILE A 197 -17.05 -9.49 -6.48
N LEU A 198 -18.36 -9.55 -6.64
CA LEU A 198 -19.28 -9.96 -5.57
C LEU A 198 -19.03 -11.40 -5.09
N LYS A 199 -18.77 -12.34 -6.02
CA LYS A 199 -18.42 -13.73 -5.68
C LYS A 199 -17.12 -13.83 -4.88
N TRP A 200 -16.10 -13.07 -5.25
CA TRP A 200 -14.83 -13.04 -4.52
C TRP A 200 -15.00 -12.37 -3.16
N ALA A 201 -15.72 -11.25 -3.11
CA ALA A 201 -16.05 -10.56 -1.87
C ALA A 201 -16.78 -11.47 -0.87
N LYS A 202 -17.81 -12.20 -1.33
CA LYS A 202 -18.56 -13.17 -0.49
C LYS A 202 -17.65 -14.29 0.07
N LYS A 203 -16.67 -14.75 -0.72
CA LYS A 203 -15.72 -15.76 -0.23
C LYS A 203 -14.75 -15.21 0.79
N GLU A 204 -14.30 -13.96 0.60
CA GLU A 204 -13.41 -13.30 1.55
C GLU A 204 -14.15 -12.89 2.83
N ALA A 205 -15.43 -12.53 2.75
CA ALA A 205 -16.26 -12.22 3.92
C ALA A 205 -16.27 -13.34 4.95
N LYS A 206 -16.23 -14.62 4.50
CA LYS A 206 -16.11 -15.77 5.42
C LYS A 206 -14.80 -15.79 6.21
N ASN A 207 -13.75 -15.15 5.69
CA ASN A 207 -12.49 -14.99 6.43
C ASN A 207 -12.62 -13.87 7.49
N GLU A 208 -13.51 -12.92 7.28
CA GLU A 208 -13.74 -11.79 8.20
C GLU A 208 -14.53 -12.20 9.45
N GLU A 209 -15.32 -13.29 9.41
CA GLU A 209 -15.94 -13.86 10.62
C GLU A 209 -14.89 -14.17 11.68
N LYS A 210 -13.68 -14.52 11.22
CA LYS A 210 -12.52 -14.68 12.10
C LYS A 210 -12.07 -13.36 12.76
N ILE A 211 -12.44 -12.21 12.17
CA ILE A 211 -12.15 -10.90 12.78
C ILE A 211 -12.89 -10.75 14.11
N LYS A 212 -14.16 -11.15 14.15
CA LYS A 212 -14.97 -11.08 15.39
C LYS A 212 -14.33 -11.89 16.51
N GLU A 213 -13.83 -13.09 16.17
CA GLU A 213 -13.12 -13.94 17.15
C GLU A 213 -11.82 -13.28 17.62
N ILE A 214 -11.07 -12.62 16.71
CA ILE A 214 -9.85 -11.90 17.10
C ILE A 214 -10.20 -10.73 18.02
N ILE A 215 -11.18 -9.92 17.65
CA ILE A 215 -11.54 -8.71 18.39
C ILE A 215 -12.07 -9.05 19.80
N SER A 216 -12.86 -10.11 19.94
CA SER A 216 -13.39 -10.52 21.24
C SER A 216 -12.28 -10.78 22.27
N ASN A 217 -11.13 -11.30 21.82
CA ASN A 217 -9.99 -11.65 22.66
C ASN A 217 -8.93 -10.54 22.79
N LEU A 218 -9.16 -9.35 22.22
CA LEU A 218 -8.18 -8.26 22.30
C LEU A 218 -8.11 -7.65 23.69
N GLN A 219 -6.91 -7.53 24.22
CA GLN A 219 -6.60 -6.78 25.43
C GLN A 219 -6.45 -5.30 25.09
N VAL A 220 -7.04 -4.43 25.91
CA VAL A 220 -6.88 -2.98 25.83
C VAL A 220 -5.72 -2.54 26.73
N PHE A 221 -4.85 -1.71 26.19
CA PHE A 221 -3.73 -1.09 26.89
C PHE A 221 -3.93 0.43 26.97
N TYR A 222 -3.14 1.08 27.82
CA TYR A 222 -3.14 2.53 27.96
C TYR A 222 -1.73 3.06 27.79
N THR A 223 -1.59 4.18 27.08
CA THR A 223 -0.33 4.93 27.05
C THR A 223 -0.13 5.68 28.36
N LYS A 224 1.07 6.23 28.57
CA LYS A 224 1.34 7.09 29.74
C LYS A 224 0.47 8.33 29.81
N SER A 225 0.03 8.82 28.65
CA SER A 225 -0.89 9.97 28.48
C SER A 225 -2.37 9.58 28.52
N GLY A 226 -2.69 8.29 28.75
CA GLY A 226 -4.04 7.80 28.96
C GLY A 226 -4.79 7.36 27.71
N GLN A 227 -4.18 7.39 26.51
CA GLN A 227 -4.85 6.91 25.30
C GLN A 227 -5.02 5.39 25.34
N ARG A 228 -6.19 4.95 24.88
CA ARG A 228 -6.60 3.54 24.81
C ARG A 228 -6.15 2.93 23.50
N TYR A 229 -5.42 1.83 23.54
CA TYR A 229 -5.01 1.13 22.33
C TYR A 229 -5.02 -0.39 22.50
N THR A 230 -4.88 -1.10 21.40
CA THR A 230 -4.68 -2.54 21.37
C THR A 230 -3.60 -2.93 20.37
N ILE A 231 -3.07 -4.15 20.54
CA ILE A 231 -2.10 -4.75 19.64
C ILE A 231 -2.78 -5.92 18.93
N ILE A 232 -2.83 -5.87 17.61
CA ILE A 232 -3.51 -6.85 16.76
C ILE A 232 -2.46 -7.63 15.97
N ASP A 233 -2.29 -8.90 16.26
CA ASP A 233 -1.38 -9.78 15.52
C ASP A 233 -2.13 -10.55 14.43
N ILE A 234 -2.02 -10.07 13.19
CA ILE A 234 -2.66 -10.68 12.02
C ILE A 234 -1.71 -11.57 11.21
N ARG A 235 -0.55 -11.94 11.76
CA ARG A 235 0.46 -12.73 11.03
C ARG A 235 -0.05 -14.10 10.55
N LYS A 236 -1.05 -14.63 11.22
CA LYS A 236 -1.66 -15.93 10.88
C LYS A 236 -2.93 -15.82 10.03
N VAL A 237 -3.40 -14.62 9.78
CA VAL A 237 -4.65 -14.36 9.04
C VAL A 237 -4.40 -13.40 7.90
N LYS A 238 -5.05 -13.63 6.76
CA LYS A 238 -4.98 -12.72 5.61
C LYS A 238 -6.10 -11.69 5.70
N LEU A 239 -5.92 -10.68 6.53
CA LEU A 239 -6.90 -9.62 6.75
C LEU A 239 -6.26 -8.25 6.51
N PRO A 240 -6.99 -7.24 5.99
CA PRO A 240 -6.45 -5.89 5.90
C PRO A 240 -6.38 -5.30 7.29
N GLY A 241 -5.18 -4.84 7.65
CA GLY A 241 -4.95 -4.25 8.96
C GLY A 241 -5.83 -3.04 9.23
N SER A 242 -6.06 -2.18 8.26
CA SER A 242 -6.93 -1.01 8.39
C SER A 242 -8.37 -1.38 8.73
N LEU A 243 -8.91 -2.44 8.10
CA LEU A 243 -10.27 -2.91 8.37
C LEU A 243 -10.39 -3.51 9.78
N VAL A 244 -9.41 -4.36 10.17
CA VAL A 244 -9.38 -4.94 11.52
C VAL A 244 -9.22 -3.84 12.57
N ALA A 245 -8.34 -2.87 12.31
CA ALA A 245 -8.12 -1.71 13.16
C ALA A 245 -9.41 -0.90 13.37
N LYS A 246 -10.13 -0.62 12.28
CA LYS A 246 -11.40 0.10 12.34
C LYS A 246 -12.43 -0.62 13.23
N TYR A 247 -12.68 -1.91 12.98
CA TYR A 247 -13.66 -2.66 13.77
C TYR A 247 -13.23 -2.78 15.24
N ALA A 248 -11.95 -3.04 15.51
CA ALA A 248 -11.44 -3.08 16.88
C ALA A 248 -11.60 -1.73 17.58
N SER A 249 -11.32 -0.62 16.89
CA SER A 249 -11.45 0.72 17.44
C SER A 249 -12.90 1.05 17.83
N ILE A 250 -13.85 0.69 16.98
CA ILE A 250 -15.28 0.90 17.26
C ILE A 250 -15.72 0.02 18.44
N GLU A 251 -15.47 -1.30 18.37
CA GLU A 251 -15.98 -2.25 19.35
C GLU A 251 -15.36 -2.09 20.73
N LYS A 252 -14.07 -1.72 20.80
CA LYS A 252 -13.36 -1.54 22.09
C LYS A 252 -13.20 -0.06 22.48
N ASN A 253 -13.75 0.88 21.70
CA ASN A 253 -13.61 2.33 21.89
C ASN A 253 -12.13 2.75 22.08
N LEU A 254 -11.31 2.53 21.05
CA LEU A 254 -9.87 2.79 21.08
C LEU A 254 -9.51 4.12 20.41
N ASP A 255 -8.49 4.79 20.94
CA ASP A 255 -7.90 5.97 20.32
C ASP A 255 -7.04 5.60 19.13
N PHE A 256 -6.36 4.44 19.18
CA PHE A 256 -5.59 3.90 18.06
C PHE A 256 -5.35 2.39 18.20
N THR A 257 -4.81 1.80 17.14
CA THR A 257 -4.44 0.38 17.10
C THR A 257 -3.02 0.21 16.54
N VAL A 258 -2.35 -0.84 17.03
CA VAL A 258 -1.05 -1.30 16.53
C VAL A 258 -1.25 -2.66 15.87
N VAL A 259 -0.95 -2.78 14.56
CA VAL A 259 -1.18 -4.01 13.79
C VAL A 259 0.14 -4.62 13.35
N ILE A 260 0.36 -5.90 13.68
CA ILE A 260 1.55 -6.67 13.28
C ILE A 260 1.20 -7.57 12.10
N TYR A 261 1.89 -7.40 10.99
CA TYR A 261 1.65 -8.10 9.73
C TYR A 261 2.57 -9.32 9.52
N PRO A 262 2.25 -10.23 8.58
CA PRO A 262 3.04 -11.43 8.29
C PRO A 262 4.52 -11.17 7.97
N ARG A 263 4.84 -10.03 7.34
CA ARG A 263 6.22 -9.62 7.03
C ARG A 263 6.91 -8.91 8.19
N LEU A 264 6.28 -8.89 9.38
CA LEU A 264 6.76 -8.21 10.59
C LEU A 264 6.87 -6.69 10.45
N ASN A 265 6.19 -6.11 9.46
CA ASN A 265 5.90 -4.68 9.47
C ASN A 265 4.83 -4.38 10.51
N VAL A 266 4.92 -3.21 11.11
CA VAL A 266 3.98 -2.70 12.11
C VAL A 266 3.31 -1.48 11.54
N SER A 267 1.98 -1.46 11.58
CA SER A 267 1.20 -0.28 11.20
C SER A 267 0.41 0.24 12.38
N PHE A 268 0.17 1.53 12.36
CA PHE A 268 -0.55 2.28 13.37
C PHE A 268 -1.75 2.94 12.71
N TYR A 269 -2.93 2.78 13.29
CA TYR A 269 -4.16 3.38 12.78
C TYR A 269 -4.87 4.14 13.89
N ALA A 270 -5.16 5.41 13.67
CA ALA A 270 -6.03 6.18 14.55
C ALA A 270 -7.42 5.56 14.58
N GLY A 271 -8.01 5.55 15.75
CA GLY A 271 -9.35 5.02 16.00
C GLY A 271 -10.38 6.13 16.08
N MET A 272 -11.08 6.17 17.21
CA MET A 272 -12.14 7.18 17.46
C MET A 272 -11.56 8.59 17.58
N ASN A 273 -10.36 8.74 18.15
CA ASN A 273 -9.66 10.02 18.26
C ASN A 273 -8.78 10.28 17.04
N LYS A 274 -9.32 10.94 16.02
CA LYS A 274 -8.58 11.28 14.79
C LYS A 274 -7.52 12.39 14.95
N ASN A 275 -7.43 13.02 16.12
CA ASN A 275 -6.44 14.07 16.37
C ASN A 275 -5.08 13.51 16.82
N ILE A 276 -4.98 12.20 17.04
CA ILE A 276 -3.73 11.55 17.43
C ILE A 276 -2.75 11.50 16.26
N ASN A 277 -1.52 11.90 16.52
CA ASN A 277 -0.44 11.84 15.52
C ASN A 277 0.48 10.65 15.79
N LEU A 278 0.35 9.58 15.01
CA LEU A 278 1.12 8.35 15.14
C LEU A 278 2.41 8.36 14.32
N LEU A 279 2.59 9.34 13.42
CA LEU A 279 3.72 9.42 12.50
C LEU A 279 5.10 9.49 13.18
N PRO A 280 5.30 10.17 14.33
CA PRO A 280 6.59 10.17 15.01
C PRO A 280 7.09 8.78 15.38
N VAL A 281 6.20 7.87 15.79
CA VAL A 281 6.55 6.46 16.08
C VAL A 281 7.05 5.77 14.83
N ALA A 282 6.34 5.88 13.71
CA ALA A 282 6.75 5.26 12.46
C ALA A 282 8.11 5.81 11.96
N LYS A 283 8.30 7.13 12.00
CA LYS A 283 9.53 7.80 11.56
C LYS A 283 10.77 7.38 12.37
N LYS A 284 10.65 7.14 13.69
CA LYS A 284 11.74 6.64 14.53
C LYS A 284 12.33 5.31 14.00
N TYR A 285 11.54 4.54 13.24
CA TYR A 285 11.94 3.25 12.65
C TYR A 285 12.01 3.29 11.11
N ASN A 286 12.34 4.45 10.53
CA ASN A 286 12.43 4.67 9.08
C ASN A 286 11.14 4.28 8.34
N GLY A 287 10.01 4.53 8.95
CA GLY A 287 8.69 4.35 8.39
C GLY A 287 8.07 5.67 7.91
N GLY A 288 6.82 5.61 7.47
CA GLY A 288 6.10 6.76 6.95
C GLY A 288 4.60 6.54 6.88
N GLY A 289 3.91 7.41 6.18
CA GLY A 289 2.46 7.43 6.01
C GLY A 289 1.84 8.73 6.50
N HIS A 290 0.55 8.67 6.80
CA HIS A 290 -0.20 9.79 7.36
C HIS A 290 -0.12 9.85 8.89
N PRO A 291 -0.37 10.99 9.53
CA PRO A 291 -0.41 11.09 10.98
C PRO A 291 -1.34 10.08 11.65
N PHE A 292 -2.46 9.75 11.01
CA PHE A 292 -3.50 8.84 11.50
C PHE A 292 -3.43 7.42 10.92
N ALA A 293 -2.57 7.17 9.92
CA ALA A 293 -2.37 5.85 9.31
C ALA A 293 -0.93 5.75 8.79
N CYS A 294 -0.04 5.14 9.56
CA CYS A 294 1.38 5.05 9.23
C CYS A 294 1.93 3.68 9.61
N GLY A 295 3.17 3.40 9.22
CA GLY A 295 3.78 2.13 9.55
C GLY A 295 5.28 2.13 9.37
N CYS A 296 5.93 1.08 9.88
CA CYS A 296 7.37 0.88 9.78
C CYS A 296 7.72 -0.60 9.60
N LEU A 297 8.94 -0.87 9.14
CA LEU A 297 9.51 -2.20 9.09
C LEU A 297 10.81 -2.22 9.89
N PRO A 298 10.78 -2.61 11.17
CA PRO A 298 11.97 -2.66 12.02
C PRO A 298 13.04 -3.58 11.45
N LYS A 299 14.31 -3.19 11.56
CA LYS A 299 15.44 -4.03 11.16
C LYS A 299 15.62 -5.14 12.20
N LEU A 300 15.29 -6.38 11.82
CA LEU A 300 15.41 -7.53 12.72
C LEU A 300 16.84 -8.08 12.75
N SER A 301 17.31 -8.46 13.94
CA SER A 301 18.54 -9.21 14.13
C SER A 301 18.45 -10.62 13.50
N LEU A 302 19.59 -11.24 13.21
CA LEU A 302 19.64 -12.62 12.68
C LEU A 302 18.96 -13.61 13.65
N LYS A 303 19.17 -13.42 14.96
CA LYS A 303 18.52 -14.24 16.01
C LYS A 303 17.00 -14.11 15.95
N SER A 304 16.48 -12.89 15.85
CA SER A 304 15.04 -12.63 15.74
C SER A 304 14.44 -13.22 14.48
N LYS A 305 15.13 -13.13 13.33
CA LYS A 305 14.72 -13.76 12.06
C LYS A 305 14.67 -15.29 12.17
N LEU A 306 15.62 -15.92 12.87
CA LEU A 306 15.63 -17.36 13.07
C LEU A 306 14.49 -17.79 13.98
N LEU A 307 14.30 -17.11 15.11
CA LEU A 307 13.25 -17.44 16.08
C LEU A 307 11.84 -17.31 15.48
N THR A 308 11.59 -16.33 14.63
CA THR A 308 10.29 -16.18 13.94
C THR A 308 9.99 -17.30 12.94
N LYS A 309 11.04 -17.94 12.35
CA LYS A 309 10.88 -19.08 11.47
C LYS A 309 10.56 -20.36 12.25
N ILE A 310 11.19 -20.53 13.42
CA ILE A 310 11.02 -21.72 14.26
C ILE A 310 9.72 -21.64 15.06
N PHE A 311 9.45 -20.51 15.69
CA PHE A 311 8.31 -20.32 16.58
C PHE A 311 7.25 -19.39 15.96
N LYS A 312 6.19 -19.96 15.42
CA LYS A 312 5.10 -19.25 14.70
C LYS A 312 4.38 -18.15 15.51
N GLY A 313 4.56 -18.11 16.82
CA GLY A 313 3.95 -17.08 17.70
C GLY A 313 4.95 -16.06 18.23
N TYR A 314 6.25 -16.25 18.00
CA TYR A 314 7.28 -15.39 18.54
C TYR A 314 7.19 -13.96 17.99
N ILE A 315 7.11 -12.97 18.91
CA ILE A 315 7.19 -11.56 18.58
C ILE A 315 8.63 -11.09 18.84
N PRO A 316 9.38 -10.67 17.83
CA PRO A 316 10.75 -10.16 17.98
C PRO A 316 10.84 -9.02 18.99
N LYS A 317 12.00 -8.92 19.66
CA LYS A 317 12.26 -7.81 20.59
C LYS A 317 12.18 -6.46 19.89
N GLU A 318 12.62 -6.38 18.64
CA GLU A 318 12.57 -5.15 17.84
C GLU A 318 11.13 -4.69 17.57
N ILE A 319 10.19 -5.61 17.44
CA ILE A 319 8.75 -5.28 17.36
C ILE A 319 8.24 -4.81 18.73
N LYS A 320 8.67 -5.46 19.82
CA LYS A 320 8.31 -5.02 21.17
C LYS A 320 8.85 -3.62 21.48
N GLU A 321 10.05 -3.29 21.01
CA GLU A 321 10.65 -1.95 21.13
C GLU A 321 9.81 -0.90 20.38
N VAL A 322 9.32 -1.21 19.17
CA VAL A 322 8.38 -0.34 18.44
C VAL A 322 7.11 -0.10 19.25
N ILE A 323 6.54 -1.16 19.83
CA ILE A 323 5.33 -1.05 20.66
C ILE A 323 5.58 -0.22 21.93
N ASN A 324 6.72 -0.42 22.58
CA ASN A 324 7.09 0.37 23.77
C ASN A 324 7.29 1.85 23.44
N THR A 325 7.81 2.17 22.24
CA THR A 325 7.95 3.55 21.79
C THR A 325 6.61 4.27 21.64
N VAL A 326 5.52 3.55 21.38
CA VAL A 326 4.16 4.12 21.41
C VAL A 326 3.87 4.75 22.79
N ASN A 327 4.21 4.05 23.86
CA ASN A 327 3.99 4.54 25.23
C ASN A 327 4.85 5.75 25.60
N GLU A 328 5.92 6.02 24.83
CA GLU A 328 6.84 7.14 25.09
C GLU A 328 6.46 8.38 24.29
N LEU A 329 5.94 8.22 23.08
CA LEU A 329 5.73 9.30 22.12
C LEU A 329 4.25 9.69 21.93
N ILE A 330 3.32 8.86 22.39
CA ILE A 330 1.89 9.05 22.31
C ILE A 330 1.31 9.14 23.72
#